data_cb63d61f481e9d17f5b80414c285780e
#
_entry.id   cb63d61f481e9d17f5b80414c285780e
#
_cell.length_a   1.000
_cell.length_b   1.000
_cell.length_c   1.000
_cell.angle_alpha   90.00
_cell.angle_beta   90.00
_cell.angle_gamma   90.00
#
_symmetry.space_group_name_H-M   'P 1'
#
loop_
_entity.id
_entity.type
_entity.pdbx_description
1 polymer ?
#
loop_
_entity_poly.entity_id
_entity_poly.type
_entity_poly.pdbx_seq_one_letter_code
_entity_poly.pdbx_strand_id
1 'polypeptide(L)'
;MKQITFAPRHHQLTNINTWTPDSRWLVFDVRPSGASFTGKTIERVNVETGEVETIYTAPQGAHVGVVTVHPSEEKYVFIHGPRDPDESWQYDFHHRQGVMVQNGRASNLDALDITEPYTPGALRGGSHVHVFSPDGNKVSFTYNDHVLHERDPRLDLRNVGVAAPFGPIMPGGNHPREYAGSHWCVLVSCTTPTPAPGSDEINRAYEEGWVGNNRLAFIGDTLSLSGEKVPELFIVDLPADEQGWKRAGETPLAGTSTTMPSPPMGVEQRRLTFTHQRRYPGLVNVPRHWVRSNPQGSDIAFLMRDEAGVVQLWLMAAEGGEPRQLTHNATDIQSAFTWHPSGAAIGFVLESRIALCDSVTGTIVFLTDSDPAHQPSADAVVFSPNGKRIAWMAPAAGFRQLWMADTGL
;
A
#
# COMPACT_ATOMS: atom_id res chain seq x y z
N MET A 1 -17.20 -11.67 18.28
CA MET A 1 -17.13 -11.16 16.90
C MET A 1 -18.51 -10.83 16.35
N LYS A 2 -18.62 -9.87 15.43
CA LYS A 2 -19.89 -9.41 14.83
C LYS A 2 -19.70 -9.27 13.32
N GLN A 3 -20.60 -9.86 12.51
CA GLN A 3 -20.71 -9.59 11.09
C GLN A 3 -21.32 -8.20 10.87
N ILE A 4 -20.79 -7.41 9.93
CA ILE A 4 -21.22 -6.02 9.70
C ILE A 4 -21.95 -5.88 8.37
N THR A 5 -21.58 -6.64 7.33
CA THR A 5 -22.21 -6.59 6.01
C THR A 5 -22.94 -7.90 5.69
N PHE A 6 -24.05 -7.81 4.94
CA PHE A 6 -24.95 -8.95 4.66
C PHE A 6 -25.40 -9.01 3.19
N ALA A 7 -25.03 -8.03 2.36
CA ALA A 7 -25.44 -8.02 0.97
C ALA A 7 -24.84 -9.21 0.20
N PRO A 8 -25.56 -9.82 -0.77
CA PRO A 8 -25.11 -11.00 -1.51
C PRO A 8 -24.08 -10.63 -2.57
N ARG A 9 -22.95 -10.06 -2.14
CA ARG A 9 -21.80 -9.65 -2.93
C ARG A 9 -20.52 -9.67 -2.08
N HIS A 10 -19.38 -9.68 -2.73
CA HIS A 10 -18.09 -9.59 -2.04
C HIS A 10 -17.81 -8.16 -1.58
N HIS A 11 -17.20 -8.05 -0.41
CA HIS A 11 -16.69 -6.80 0.16
C HIS A 11 -15.19 -6.94 0.33
N GLN A 12 -14.41 -5.92 -0.07
CA GLN A 12 -12.96 -5.93 0.00
C GLN A 12 -12.45 -4.75 0.82
N LEU A 13 -11.71 -5.04 1.88
CA LEU A 13 -10.94 -4.03 2.63
C LEU A 13 -9.55 -3.86 2.02
N THR A 14 -9.05 -2.65 2.04
CA THR A 14 -7.62 -2.38 1.93
C THR A 14 -6.96 -2.73 3.27
N ASN A 15 -5.69 -3.07 3.25
CA ASN A 15 -4.97 -3.55 4.44
C ASN A 15 -4.60 -2.47 5.46
N ILE A 16 -4.99 -1.21 5.25
CA ILE A 16 -4.76 -0.07 6.15
C ILE A 16 -5.74 1.07 5.86
N ASN A 17 -5.96 1.93 6.85
CA ASN A 17 -6.72 3.19 6.73
C ASN A 17 -8.09 3.02 6.08
N THR A 18 -8.85 2.02 6.54
CA THR A 18 -10.20 1.73 6.03
C THR A 18 -11.32 2.23 6.95
N TRP A 19 -10.99 2.84 8.07
CA TRP A 19 -11.94 3.43 8.98
C TRP A 19 -12.00 4.95 8.80
N THR A 20 -13.18 5.53 8.97
CA THR A 20 -13.31 6.99 9.11
C THR A 20 -12.67 7.47 10.42
N PRO A 21 -12.20 8.73 10.50
CA PRO A 21 -11.50 9.26 11.69
C PRO A 21 -12.32 9.15 12.99
N ASP A 22 -13.66 9.23 12.90
CA ASP A 22 -14.58 9.07 14.02
C ASP A 22 -14.80 7.61 14.46
N SER A 23 -14.18 6.63 13.75
CA SER A 23 -14.30 5.19 14.00
C SER A 23 -15.73 4.64 13.88
N ARG A 24 -16.62 5.34 13.15
CA ARG A 24 -18.02 4.94 12.97
C ARG A 24 -18.30 4.21 11.67
N TRP A 25 -17.49 4.44 10.66
CA TRP A 25 -17.68 3.85 9.34
C TRP A 25 -16.46 3.05 8.91
N LEU A 26 -16.70 1.91 8.28
CA LEU A 26 -15.69 1.08 7.63
C LEU A 26 -15.87 1.20 6.12
N VAL A 27 -14.81 1.58 5.41
CA VAL A 27 -14.81 1.86 3.96
C VAL A 27 -14.29 0.66 3.21
N PHE A 28 -14.93 0.31 2.09
CA PHE A 28 -14.62 -0.88 1.31
C PHE A 28 -14.95 -0.69 -0.17
N ASP A 29 -14.49 -1.60 -0.99
CA ASP A 29 -14.92 -1.77 -2.39
C ASP A 29 -15.54 -3.15 -2.63
N VAL A 30 -16.17 -3.34 -3.79
CA VAL A 30 -17.00 -4.53 -4.10
C VAL A 30 -16.33 -5.47 -5.10
N ARG A 31 -15.05 -5.74 -4.94
CA ARG A 31 -14.30 -6.68 -5.77
C ARG A 31 -14.43 -8.12 -5.27
N PRO A 32 -14.45 -9.14 -6.16
CA PRO A 32 -14.52 -10.55 -5.75
C PRO A 32 -13.25 -11.06 -5.05
N SER A 33 -12.09 -10.43 -5.28
CA SER A 33 -10.83 -10.76 -4.62
C SER A 33 -9.87 -9.58 -4.60
N GLY A 34 -8.84 -9.62 -3.77
CA GLY A 34 -7.75 -8.62 -3.78
C GLY A 34 -6.99 -8.56 -5.11
N ALA A 35 -6.94 -9.68 -5.85
CA ALA A 35 -6.27 -9.78 -7.15
C ALA A 35 -7.13 -9.29 -8.34
N SER A 36 -8.46 -9.19 -8.20
CA SER A 36 -9.34 -8.71 -9.26
C SER A 36 -9.50 -7.19 -9.21
N PHE A 37 -9.77 -6.56 -10.34
CA PHE A 37 -10.05 -5.13 -10.40
C PHE A 37 -11.30 -4.87 -11.26
N THR A 38 -12.46 -5.29 -10.74
CA THR A 38 -13.77 -5.23 -11.41
C THR A 38 -14.82 -4.46 -10.60
N GLY A 39 -14.41 -3.84 -9.48
CA GLY A 39 -15.29 -3.05 -8.61
C GLY A 39 -15.85 -1.84 -9.34
N LYS A 40 -17.10 -1.49 -9.05
CA LYS A 40 -17.78 -0.32 -9.65
C LYS A 40 -18.06 0.77 -8.63
N THR A 41 -18.04 0.45 -7.36
CA THR A 41 -18.37 1.39 -6.27
C THR A 41 -17.32 1.35 -5.18
N ILE A 42 -17.14 2.51 -4.57
CA ILE A 42 -16.52 2.68 -3.25
C ILE A 42 -17.66 2.96 -2.28
N GLU A 43 -17.69 2.21 -1.19
CA GLU A 43 -18.79 2.25 -0.23
C GLU A 43 -18.27 2.31 1.20
N ARG A 44 -19.17 2.65 2.14
CA ARG A 44 -18.91 2.57 3.57
C ARG A 44 -20.10 1.97 4.29
N VAL A 45 -19.84 1.30 5.40
CA VAL A 45 -20.86 0.75 6.29
C VAL A 45 -20.71 1.34 7.68
N ASN A 46 -21.80 1.81 8.26
CA ASN A 46 -21.84 2.22 9.65
C ASN A 46 -21.81 0.97 10.54
N VAL A 47 -20.81 0.87 11.40
CA VAL A 47 -20.55 -0.36 12.18
C VAL A 47 -21.54 -0.60 13.32
N GLU A 48 -22.28 0.45 13.72
CA GLU A 48 -23.36 0.34 14.72
C GLU A 48 -24.71 -0.03 14.09
N THR A 49 -25.10 0.73 13.05
CA THR A 49 -26.45 0.60 12.45
C THR A 49 -26.48 -0.43 11.31
N GLY A 50 -25.35 -0.73 10.67
CA GLY A 50 -25.29 -1.55 9.46
C GLY A 50 -25.74 -0.81 8.19
N GLU A 51 -25.99 0.50 8.27
CA GLU A 51 -26.32 1.34 7.12
C GLU A 51 -25.14 1.39 6.15
N VAL A 52 -25.41 1.24 4.84
CA VAL A 52 -24.43 1.27 3.78
C VAL A 52 -24.65 2.49 2.89
N GLU A 53 -23.60 3.25 2.64
CA GLU A 53 -23.60 4.42 1.77
C GLU A 53 -22.58 4.27 0.64
N THR A 54 -22.93 4.74 -0.56
CA THR A 54 -22.04 4.82 -1.71
C THR A 54 -21.28 6.15 -1.68
N ILE A 55 -19.95 6.09 -1.61
CA ILE A 55 -19.06 7.25 -1.67
C ILE A 55 -18.79 7.67 -3.12
N TYR A 56 -18.60 6.68 -3.99
CA TYR A 56 -18.29 6.91 -5.41
C TYR A 56 -18.78 5.75 -6.28
N THR A 57 -19.27 6.11 -7.47
CA THR A 57 -19.62 5.15 -8.53
C THR A 57 -18.77 5.43 -9.77
N ALA A 58 -18.07 4.41 -10.25
CA ALA A 58 -17.26 4.51 -11.46
C ALA A 58 -18.14 4.79 -12.69
N PRO A 59 -17.67 5.60 -13.67
CA PRO A 59 -18.30 5.73 -14.96
C PRO A 59 -18.41 4.38 -15.68
N GLN A 60 -19.28 4.33 -16.70
CA GLN A 60 -19.47 3.11 -17.48
C GLN A 60 -18.14 2.64 -18.10
N GLY A 61 -17.84 1.36 -17.95
CA GLY A 61 -16.60 0.73 -18.43
C GLY A 61 -15.39 0.88 -17.51
N ALA A 62 -15.39 1.87 -16.61
CA ALA A 62 -14.33 2.03 -15.63
C ALA A 62 -14.54 1.16 -14.38
N HIS A 63 -13.44 0.90 -13.66
CA HIS A 63 -13.41 0.14 -12.43
C HIS A 63 -12.68 0.92 -11.33
N VAL A 64 -13.07 0.67 -10.07
CA VAL A 64 -12.48 1.31 -8.87
C VAL A 64 -12.23 0.30 -7.77
N GLY A 65 -11.30 0.59 -6.88
CA GLY A 65 -11.04 -0.24 -5.70
C GLY A 65 -9.81 0.20 -4.91
N VAL A 66 -9.48 -0.53 -3.87
CA VAL A 66 -8.33 -0.27 -2.99
C VAL A 66 -8.43 1.11 -2.34
N VAL A 67 -9.54 1.36 -1.68
CA VAL A 67 -9.80 2.64 -1.03
C VAL A 67 -9.09 2.75 0.32
N THR A 68 -8.55 3.93 0.61
CA THR A 68 -8.07 4.34 1.94
C THR A 68 -8.67 5.68 2.35
N VAL A 69 -8.69 5.94 3.64
CA VAL A 69 -9.29 7.11 4.27
C VAL A 69 -8.18 8.02 4.82
N HIS A 70 -8.38 9.31 4.71
CA HIS A 70 -7.54 10.33 5.34
C HIS A 70 -7.60 10.22 6.87
N PRO A 71 -6.46 10.41 7.59
CA PRO A 71 -6.40 10.15 9.03
C PRO A 71 -7.29 11.07 9.90
N SER A 72 -7.61 12.26 9.42
CA SER A 72 -8.36 13.27 10.21
C SER A 72 -9.55 13.91 9.50
N GLU A 73 -9.76 13.64 8.21
CA GLU A 73 -10.82 14.23 7.40
C GLU A 73 -11.69 13.16 6.75
N GLU A 74 -12.92 13.49 6.41
CA GLU A 74 -13.77 12.68 5.55
C GLU A 74 -13.35 12.87 4.09
N LYS A 75 -12.21 12.25 3.76
CA LYS A 75 -11.58 12.27 2.45
C LYS A 75 -11.04 10.90 2.13
N TYR A 76 -11.24 10.47 0.92
CA TYR A 76 -10.94 9.13 0.45
C TYR A 76 -10.00 9.19 -0.74
N VAL A 77 -9.12 8.21 -0.89
CA VAL A 77 -8.32 8.00 -2.09
C VAL A 77 -8.40 6.54 -2.50
N PHE A 78 -8.48 6.29 -3.81
CA PHE A 78 -8.59 4.93 -4.34
C PHE A 78 -8.01 4.84 -5.75
N ILE A 79 -7.79 3.61 -6.20
CA ILE A 79 -7.42 3.33 -7.59
C ILE A 79 -8.66 3.48 -8.47
N HIS A 80 -8.51 4.22 -9.55
CA HIS A 80 -9.45 4.29 -10.66
C HIS A 80 -8.79 3.72 -11.91
N GLY A 81 -9.46 2.85 -12.63
CA GLY A 81 -9.06 2.41 -13.96
C GLY A 81 -9.27 3.51 -15.01
N PRO A 82 -8.90 3.26 -16.26
CA PRO A 82 -9.12 4.22 -17.33
C PRO A 82 -10.56 4.71 -17.38
N ARG A 83 -10.73 6.01 -17.60
CA ARG A 83 -12.02 6.60 -17.98
C ARG A 83 -12.24 6.30 -19.46
N ASP A 84 -13.46 5.96 -19.84
CA ASP A 84 -13.82 5.66 -21.22
C ASP A 84 -12.82 4.68 -21.89
N PRO A 85 -12.63 3.47 -21.31
CA PRO A 85 -11.68 2.50 -21.84
C PRO A 85 -12.10 2.03 -23.25
N ASP A 86 -11.11 1.86 -24.14
CA ASP A 86 -11.26 1.30 -25.48
C ASP A 86 -10.25 0.18 -25.73
N GLU A 87 -10.21 -0.37 -26.94
CA GLU A 87 -9.31 -1.49 -27.30
C GLU A 87 -7.82 -1.16 -27.10
N SER A 88 -7.44 0.11 -27.24
CA SER A 88 -6.05 0.58 -27.11
C SER A 88 -5.69 1.03 -25.68
N TRP A 89 -6.68 1.28 -24.83
CA TRP A 89 -6.47 1.82 -23.49
C TRP A 89 -7.38 1.15 -22.47
N GLN A 90 -7.12 -0.12 -22.24
CA GLN A 90 -7.84 -0.90 -21.23
C GLN A 90 -7.18 -0.80 -19.86
N TYR A 91 -7.85 -1.36 -18.85
CA TYR A 91 -7.27 -1.47 -17.53
C TYR A 91 -6.01 -2.35 -17.56
N ASP A 92 -4.89 -1.78 -17.11
CA ASP A 92 -3.64 -2.46 -16.82
C ASP A 92 -2.90 -1.75 -15.66
N PHE A 93 -1.80 -2.33 -15.18
CA PHE A 93 -1.02 -1.77 -14.08
C PHE A 93 -0.51 -0.35 -14.38
N HIS A 94 -0.10 -0.10 -15.61
CA HIS A 94 0.41 1.19 -16.08
C HIS A 94 -0.68 2.17 -16.56
N HIS A 95 -1.97 1.81 -16.45
CA HIS A 95 -3.12 2.67 -16.81
C HIS A 95 -3.99 3.07 -15.60
N ARG A 96 -3.55 2.79 -14.39
CA ARG A 96 -4.25 3.17 -13.15
C ARG A 96 -4.02 4.63 -12.81
N GLN A 97 -4.99 5.24 -12.13
CA GLN A 97 -4.86 6.60 -11.59
C GLN A 97 -5.35 6.67 -10.15
N GLY A 98 -4.82 7.60 -9.37
CA GLY A 98 -5.34 7.95 -8.07
C GLY A 98 -6.51 8.93 -8.20
N VAL A 99 -7.64 8.60 -7.57
CA VAL A 99 -8.78 9.52 -7.47
C VAL A 99 -9.09 9.77 -6.00
N MET A 100 -9.21 11.04 -5.65
CA MET A 100 -9.66 11.47 -4.32
C MET A 100 -11.12 11.90 -4.36
N VAL A 101 -11.85 11.62 -3.27
CA VAL A 101 -13.21 12.13 -3.04
C VAL A 101 -13.24 12.87 -1.71
N GLN A 102 -13.72 14.10 -1.73
CA GLN A 102 -13.97 14.92 -0.55
C GLN A 102 -15.25 15.74 -0.75
N ASN A 103 -16.14 15.77 0.23
CA ASN A 103 -17.43 16.47 0.16
C ASN A 103 -18.24 16.11 -1.11
N GLY A 104 -18.25 14.83 -1.49
CA GLY A 104 -18.95 14.32 -2.68
C GLY A 104 -18.35 14.73 -4.02
N ARG A 105 -17.18 15.39 -4.05
CA ARG A 105 -16.48 15.80 -5.28
C ARG A 105 -15.25 14.93 -5.50
N ALA A 106 -15.17 14.35 -6.70
CA ALA A 106 -14.02 13.59 -7.14
C ALA A 106 -12.99 14.48 -7.86
N SER A 107 -11.72 14.24 -7.62
CA SER A 107 -10.58 14.88 -8.32
C SER A 107 -9.45 13.88 -8.53
N ASN A 108 -8.66 14.07 -9.59
CA ASN A 108 -7.47 13.25 -9.79
C ASN A 108 -6.40 13.64 -8.76
N LEU A 109 -5.77 12.64 -8.16
CA LEU A 109 -4.60 12.82 -7.30
C LEU A 109 -3.38 13.17 -8.15
N ASP A 110 -3.04 12.27 -9.05
CA ASP A 110 -1.93 12.38 -10.01
C ASP A 110 -2.38 12.97 -11.35
N ALA A 111 -1.47 13.62 -12.04
CA ALA A 111 -1.58 13.99 -13.45
C ALA A 111 -0.94 12.90 -14.31
N LEU A 112 -1.44 12.67 -15.51
CA LEU A 112 -0.84 11.79 -16.51
C LEU A 112 -0.32 12.62 -17.69
N ASP A 113 0.97 12.42 -18.04
CA ASP A 113 1.62 13.01 -19.21
C ASP A 113 2.48 11.95 -19.90
N ILE A 114 2.07 11.49 -21.07
CA ILE A 114 2.74 10.40 -21.81
C ILE A 114 3.41 10.88 -23.09
N THR A 115 3.45 12.19 -23.32
CA THR A 115 4.02 12.83 -24.53
C THR A 115 5.20 13.72 -24.18
N GLU A 116 6.35 13.55 -24.85
CA GLU A 116 7.49 14.45 -24.66
C GLU A 116 7.22 15.89 -25.16
N PRO A 117 7.75 16.91 -24.45
CA PRO A 117 8.53 16.83 -23.21
C PRO A 117 7.64 16.60 -21.99
N TYR A 118 7.97 15.58 -21.19
CA TYR A 118 7.16 15.21 -20.02
C TYR A 118 7.15 16.29 -18.96
N THR A 119 5.98 16.53 -18.37
CA THR A 119 5.78 17.54 -17.32
C THR A 119 6.31 17.05 -15.98
N PRO A 120 7.29 17.71 -15.34
CA PRO A 120 7.70 17.37 -13.99
C PRO A 120 6.52 17.42 -12.99
N GLY A 121 6.43 16.42 -12.15
CA GLY A 121 5.32 16.27 -11.20
C GLY A 121 4.09 15.55 -11.74
N ALA A 122 4.02 15.28 -13.05
CA ALA A 122 3.08 14.34 -13.65
C ALA A 122 3.69 12.93 -13.71
N LEU A 123 2.84 11.90 -13.67
CA LEU A 123 3.23 10.52 -13.93
C LEU A 123 3.11 10.21 -15.43
N ARG A 124 3.81 9.19 -15.89
CA ARG A 124 3.74 8.70 -17.28
C ARG A 124 3.10 7.31 -17.34
N GLY A 125 2.43 6.91 -16.29
CA GLY A 125 1.87 5.57 -16.14
C GLY A 125 0.96 5.47 -14.92
N GLY A 126 0.77 4.23 -14.43
CA GLY A 126 -0.23 3.94 -13.42
C GLY A 126 0.27 4.03 -11.98
N SER A 127 -0.53 4.66 -11.12
CA SER A 127 -0.36 4.69 -9.66
C SER A 127 -1.35 3.77 -8.96
N HIS A 128 -0.95 3.11 -7.87
CA HIS A 128 -1.84 2.20 -7.16
C HIS A 128 -1.45 1.97 -5.69
N VAL A 129 -2.43 1.55 -4.90
CA VAL A 129 -2.35 1.39 -3.43
C VAL A 129 -1.99 2.72 -2.75
N HIS A 130 -2.87 3.69 -2.91
CA HIS A 130 -2.69 5.04 -2.37
C HIS A 130 -2.93 5.05 -0.86
N VAL A 131 -1.96 5.54 -0.07
CA VAL A 131 -2.07 5.62 1.39
C VAL A 131 -1.63 6.99 1.87
N PHE A 132 -2.52 7.69 2.59
CA PHE A 132 -2.18 8.96 3.22
C PHE A 132 -1.07 8.81 4.26
N SER A 133 -0.19 9.81 4.35
CA SER A 133 0.74 9.95 5.47
C SER A 133 0.00 10.13 6.80
N PRO A 134 0.61 9.85 7.95
CA PRO A 134 -0.06 10.01 9.25
C PRO A 134 -0.61 11.42 9.52
N ASP A 135 0.00 12.46 8.94
CA ASP A 135 -0.49 13.85 9.00
C ASP A 135 -1.51 14.20 7.89
N GLY A 136 -1.78 13.27 6.95
CA GLY A 136 -2.70 13.45 5.84
C GLY A 136 -2.20 14.30 4.67
N ASN A 137 -1.01 14.89 4.76
CA ASN A 137 -0.55 15.88 3.78
C ASN A 137 -0.01 15.25 2.48
N LYS A 138 0.44 14.01 2.52
CA LYS A 138 1.04 13.29 1.38
C LYS A 138 0.33 11.96 1.16
N VAL A 139 0.49 11.40 -0.03
CA VAL A 139 -0.05 10.07 -0.37
C VAL A 139 1.06 9.24 -1.00
N SER A 140 1.38 8.08 -0.42
CA SER A 140 2.27 7.10 -1.05
C SER A 140 1.53 6.28 -2.10
N PHE A 141 2.26 5.77 -3.08
CA PHE A 141 1.74 4.85 -4.09
C PHE A 141 2.85 3.97 -4.65
N THR A 142 2.49 2.82 -5.21
CA THR A 142 3.37 2.10 -6.13
C THR A 142 3.06 2.52 -7.57
N TYR A 143 4.05 2.39 -8.46
CA TYR A 143 4.02 2.93 -9.81
C TYR A 143 4.47 1.90 -10.86
N ASN A 144 3.84 1.93 -12.02
CA ASN A 144 4.25 1.26 -13.25
C ASN A 144 4.22 2.25 -14.41
N ASP A 145 5.24 2.23 -15.28
CA ASP A 145 5.47 3.23 -16.34
C ASP A 145 4.88 2.78 -17.69
N HIS A 146 3.93 3.55 -18.23
CA HIS A 146 3.33 3.26 -19.53
C HIS A 146 4.32 3.46 -20.68
N VAL A 147 5.11 4.54 -20.66
CA VAL A 147 6.03 4.90 -21.76
C VAL A 147 7.10 3.82 -21.96
N LEU A 148 7.66 3.32 -20.86
CA LEU A 148 8.64 2.24 -20.92
C LEU A 148 7.99 0.90 -21.22
N HIS A 149 6.76 0.65 -20.74
CA HIS A 149 5.99 -0.56 -21.04
C HIS A 149 5.75 -0.71 -22.54
N GLU A 150 5.27 0.34 -23.21
CA GLU A 150 5.05 0.35 -24.66
C GLU A 150 6.34 0.12 -25.46
N ARG A 151 7.47 0.58 -24.93
CA ARG A 151 8.77 0.36 -25.56
C ARG A 151 9.27 -1.08 -25.38
N ASP A 152 9.24 -1.59 -24.17
CA ASP A 152 9.60 -2.96 -23.78
C ASP A 152 9.01 -3.23 -22.38
N PRO A 153 8.04 -4.14 -22.23
CA PRO A 153 7.42 -4.45 -20.95
C PRO A 153 8.40 -4.83 -19.84
N ARG A 154 9.61 -5.28 -20.17
CA ARG A 154 10.67 -5.60 -19.19
C ARG A 154 11.28 -4.37 -18.54
N LEU A 155 11.08 -3.18 -19.10
CA LEU A 155 11.54 -1.90 -18.57
C LEU A 155 10.51 -1.24 -17.63
N ASP A 156 9.27 -1.73 -17.63
CA ASP A 156 8.23 -1.27 -16.69
C ASP A 156 8.46 -1.89 -15.30
N LEU A 157 9.49 -1.41 -14.63
CA LEU A 157 9.85 -1.86 -13.28
C LEU A 157 8.98 -1.14 -12.24
N ARG A 158 8.43 -1.92 -11.30
CA ARG A 158 7.63 -1.34 -10.22
C ARG A 158 8.48 -0.49 -9.29
N ASN A 159 8.02 0.71 -9.02
CA ASN A 159 8.63 1.68 -8.12
C ASN A 159 7.66 2.16 -7.05
N VAL A 160 8.18 2.83 -6.03
CA VAL A 160 7.43 3.54 -4.99
C VAL A 160 7.51 5.03 -5.26
N GLY A 161 6.38 5.73 -5.12
CA GLY A 161 6.27 7.17 -5.31
C GLY A 161 5.46 7.85 -4.21
N VAL A 162 5.50 9.18 -4.24
CA VAL A 162 4.74 10.05 -3.33
C VAL A 162 4.10 11.18 -4.11
N ALA A 163 2.83 11.42 -3.82
CA ALA A 163 2.09 12.61 -4.21
C ALA A 163 2.15 13.63 -3.07
N ALA A 164 2.76 14.79 -3.32
CA ALA A 164 2.91 15.90 -2.39
C ALA A 164 1.97 17.08 -2.76
N PRO A 165 1.50 17.90 -1.81
CA PRO A 165 0.45 18.91 -2.05
C PRO A 165 0.97 20.19 -2.76
N PHE A 166 1.84 20.04 -3.76
CA PHE A 166 2.47 21.14 -4.52
C PHE A 166 1.92 21.27 -5.94
N GLY A 167 0.66 20.89 -6.15
CA GLY A 167 -0.08 21.04 -7.40
C GLY A 167 -0.93 22.32 -7.46
N PRO A 168 -1.80 22.45 -8.47
CA PRO A 168 -2.11 21.44 -9.49
C PRO A 168 -1.03 21.29 -10.56
N ILE A 169 -0.98 20.10 -11.17
CA ILE A 169 -0.09 19.78 -12.28
C ILE A 169 -0.93 19.68 -13.56
N MET A 170 -0.52 20.44 -14.59
CA MET A 170 -1.23 20.56 -15.85
C MET A 170 -0.33 20.09 -16.99
N PRO A 171 -0.52 18.88 -17.54
CA PRO A 171 0.18 18.40 -18.74
C PRO A 171 -0.13 19.27 -19.96
N GLY A 172 0.70 19.14 -21.00
CA GLY A 172 0.55 19.88 -22.26
C GLY A 172 -0.72 19.58 -23.05
N GLY A 173 -1.42 18.48 -22.75
CA GLY A 173 -2.65 18.07 -23.44
C GLY A 173 -2.39 17.59 -24.88
N ASN A 174 -1.22 17.00 -25.11
CA ASN A 174 -0.80 16.54 -26.44
C ASN A 174 -1.37 15.16 -26.81
N HIS A 175 -1.93 14.45 -25.82
CA HIS A 175 -2.55 13.14 -26.02
C HIS A 175 -3.94 13.08 -25.34
N PRO A 176 -4.96 12.43 -25.94
CA PRO A 176 -6.32 12.41 -25.40
C PRO A 176 -6.46 11.69 -24.06
N ARG A 177 -5.48 10.88 -23.66
CA ARG A 177 -5.45 10.19 -22.35
C ARG A 177 -4.80 11.00 -21.25
N GLU A 178 -4.14 12.12 -21.57
CA GLU A 178 -3.53 13.01 -20.58
C GLU A 178 -4.58 13.75 -19.75
N TYR A 179 -4.29 13.94 -18.47
CA TYR A 179 -5.17 14.65 -17.54
C TYR A 179 -4.38 15.36 -16.45
N ALA A 180 -4.98 16.42 -15.91
CA ALA A 180 -4.46 17.19 -14.80
C ALA A 180 -4.64 16.46 -13.47
N GLY A 181 -3.72 16.68 -12.53
CA GLY A 181 -3.76 16.19 -11.17
C GLY A 181 -3.63 17.28 -10.12
N SER A 182 -4.06 17.00 -8.91
CA SER A 182 -4.03 17.95 -7.80
C SER A 182 -2.69 17.99 -7.05
N HIS A 183 -1.85 16.97 -7.20
CA HIS A 183 -0.60 16.80 -6.46
C HIS A 183 0.60 16.72 -7.39
N TRP A 184 1.75 17.11 -6.85
CA TRP A 184 3.05 16.87 -7.42
C TRP A 184 3.48 15.43 -7.11
N CYS A 185 3.63 14.60 -8.14
CA CYS A 185 4.00 13.19 -7.99
C CYS A 185 5.45 12.97 -8.42
N VAL A 186 6.20 12.22 -7.60
CA VAL A 186 7.57 11.80 -7.91
C VAL A 186 7.81 10.37 -7.42
N LEU A 187 8.71 9.66 -8.08
CA LEU A 187 9.24 8.42 -7.54
C LEU A 187 10.24 8.73 -6.43
N VAL A 188 10.33 7.84 -5.44
CA VAL A 188 11.28 7.94 -4.32
C VAL A 188 12.15 6.68 -4.19
N SER A 189 11.93 5.70 -5.06
CA SER A 189 12.78 4.53 -5.24
C SER A 189 13.44 4.52 -6.62
N CYS A 190 14.60 3.86 -6.71
CA CYS A 190 15.30 3.59 -7.95
C CYS A 190 15.36 2.11 -8.23
N THR A 191 14.99 1.69 -9.43
CA THR A 191 15.08 0.30 -9.89
C THR A 191 15.90 0.18 -11.16
N THR A 192 16.54 -0.97 -11.33
CA THR A 192 17.29 -1.32 -12.55
C THR A 192 16.86 -2.69 -13.07
N PRO A 193 16.77 -2.91 -14.40
CA PRO A 193 16.42 -4.23 -14.94
C PRO A 193 17.50 -5.29 -14.68
N THR A 194 18.70 -4.87 -14.34
CA THR A 194 19.87 -5.75 -14.12
C THR A 194 20.62 -5.39 -12.84
N PRO A 195 20.02 -5.66 -11.65
CA PRO A 195 20.71 -5.41 -10.39
C PRO A 195 22.04 -6.18 -10.32
N ALA A 196 23.10 -5.53 -9.86
CA ALA A 196 24.38 -6.20 -9.65
C ALA A 196 24.26 -7.18 -8.46
N PRO A 197 24.63 -8.46 -8.64
CA PRO A 197 24.58 -9.44 -7.54
C PRO A 197 25.38 -8.99 -6.31
N GLY A 198 24.77 -9.09 -5.13
CA GLY A 198 25.37 -8.68 -3.87
C GLY A 198 25.37 -7.18 -3.59
N SER A 199 24.84 -6.36 -4.48
CA SER A 199 24.67 -4.92 -4.28
C SER A 199 23.33 -4.58 -3.62
N ASP A 200 23.08 -3.27 -3.37
CA ASP A 200 21.82 -2.73 -2.89
C ASP A 200 20.89 -2.30 -4.04
N GLU A 201 21.26 -2.58 -5.28
CA GLU A 201 20.40 -2.36 -6.43
C GLU A 201 19.20 -3.32 -6.40
N ILE A 202 18.05 -2.83 -6.84
CA ILE A 202 16.80 -3.59 -6.87
C ILE A 202 16.14 -3.51 -8.24
N ASN A 203 15.42 -4.55 -8.62
CA ASN A 203 14.62 -4.52 -9.84
C ASN A 203 13.12 -4.30 -9.58
N ARG A 204 12.72 -4.18 -8.32
CA ARG A 204 11.33 -3.94 -7.92
C ARG A 204 11.29 -3.33 -6.54
N ALA A 205 10.46 -2.28 -6.35
CA ALA A 205 10.08 -1.70 -5.07
C ALA A 205 8.57 -1.79 -4.88
N TYR A 206 8.11 -2.27 -3.72
CA TYR A 206 6.69 -2.56 -3.49
C TYR A 206 6.34 -2.67 -2.00
N GLU A 207 5.04 -2.74 -1.70
CA GLU A 207 4.44 -2.94 -0.37
C GLU A 207 4.95 -1.92 0.66
N GLU A 208 4.93 -0.65 0.26
CA GLU A 208 5.42 0.46 1.05
C GLU A 208 4.55 0.77 2.28
N GLY A 209 5.17 1.38 3.27
CA GLY A 209 4.52 1.89 4.47
C GLY A 209 5.17 3.16 4.98
N TRP A 210 4.36 4.08 5.48
CA TRP A 210 4.83 5.31 6.12
C TRP A 210 5.61 5.01 7.40
N VAL A 211 6.71 5.73 7.60
CA VAL A 211 7.53 5.75 8.83
C VAL A 211 7.54 7.19 9.35
N GLY A 212 6.62 7.49 10.25
CA GLY A 212 6.27 8.87 10.56
C GLY A 212 5.75 9.61 9.31
N ASN A 213 5.93 10.92 9.25
CA ASN A 213 5.39 11.75 8.16
C ASN A 213 6.35 11.96 6.98
N ASN A 214 7.63 11.67 7.16
CA ASN A 214 8.67 12.10 6.23
C ASN A 214 9.60 10.97 5.77
N ARG A 215 9.23 9.72 6.01
CA ARG A 215 9.96 8.54 5.51
C ARG A 215 8.99 7.48 4.99
N LEU A 216 9.47 6.70 4.05
CA LEU A 216 8.80 5.49 3.58
C LEU A 216 9.73 4.29 3.71
N ALA A 217 9.20 3.19 4.22
CA ALA A 217 9.83 1.89 4.11
C ALA A 217 9.13 1.07 3.03
N PHE A 218 9.83 0.16 2.37
CA PHE A 218 9.28 -0.70 1.32
C PHE A 218 10.12 -1.98 1.17
N ILE A 219 9.57 -2.95 0.46
CA ILE A 219 10.29 -4.18 0.09
C ILE A 219 10.96 -3.94 -1.26
N GLY A 220 12.27 -4.23 -1.34
CA GLY A 220 13.06 -4.17 -2.56
C GLY A 220 13.62 -5.55 -2.93
N ASP A 221 13.45 -5.99 -4.18
CA ASP A 221 14.00 -7.25 -4.68
C ASP A 221 15.46 -7.07 -5.08
N THR A 222 16.40 -7.48 -4.21
CA THR A 222 17.85 -7.52 -4.47
C THR A 222 18.27 -8.87 -5.07
N LEU A 223 19.53 -8.98 -5.48
CA LEU A 223 20.15 -10.25 -5.86
C LEU A 223 21.24 -10.65 -4.85
N SER A 224 21.23 -11.91 -4.41
CA SER A 224 22.36 -12.50 -3.69
C SER A 224 23.62 -12.58 -4.57
N LEU A 225 24.77 -12.88 -3.99
CA LEU A 225 26.00 -13.13 -4.76
C LEU A 225 25.87 -14.27 -5.78
N SER A 226 24.96 -15.23 -5.54
CA SER A 226 24.65 -16.32 -6.48
C SER A 226 23.61 -15.93 -7.55
N GLY A 227 23.09 -14.69 -7.52
CA GLY A 227 22.08 -14.20 -8.45
C GLY A 227 20.63 -14.59 -8.09
N GLU A 228 20.41 -15.12 -6.91
CA GLU A 228 19.05 -15.46 -6.42
C GLU A 228 18.36 -14.20 -5.89
N LYS A 229 17.06 -14.08 -6.17
CA LYS A 229 16.25 -12.97 -5.68
C LYS A 229 16.05 -13.04 -4.16
N VAL A 230 16.35 -11.93 -3.47
CA VAL A 230 16.18 -11.78 -2.02
C VAL A 230 15.42 -10.49 -1.75
N PRO A 231 14.14 -10.55 -1.33
CA PRO A 231 13.38 -9.38 -0.90
C PRO A 231 13.95 -8.83 0.42
N GLU A 232 14.31 -7.56 0.44
CA GLU A 232 14.88 -6.92 1.62
C GLU A 232 14.11 -5.65 1.98
N LEU A 233 14.21 -5.23 3.25
CA LEU A 233 13.63 -3.98 3.73
C LEU A 233 14.50 -2.80 3.32
N PHE A 234 13.86 -1.79 2.74
CA PHE A 234 14.46 -0.50 2.40
C PHE A 234 13.72 0.64 3.09
N ILE A 235 14.41 1.76 3.26
CA ILE A 235 13.85 3.02 3.72
C ILE A 235 14.36 4.18 2.87
N VAL A 236 13.56 5.23 2.78
CA VAL A 236 13.91 6.48 2.11
C VAL A 236 13.44 7.67 2.94
N ASP A 237 14.31 8.67 3.07
CA ASP A 237 13.98 9.97 3.64
C ASP A 237 13.42 10.90 2.56
N LEU A 238 12.32 11.59 2.86
CA LEU A 238 11.63 12.46 1.92
C LEU A 238 12.10 13.92 2.06
N PRO A 239 12.06 14.72 0.98
CA PRO A 239 12.42 16.14 1.05
C PRO A 239 11.58 16.90 2.07
N ALA A 240 12.22 17.84 2.78
CA ALA A 240 11.60 18.61 3.85
C ALA A 240 10.67 19.73 3.34
N ASP A 241 10.93 20.27 2.15
CA ASP A 241 10.24 21.43 1.57
C ASP A 241 9.95 21.26 0.08
N GLU A 242 9.10 22.13 -0.46
CA GLU A 242 8.68 22.11 -1.85
C GLU A 242 9.87 22.21 -2.84
N GLN A 243 10.90 22.98 -2.50
CA GLN A 243 12.07 23.14 -3.36
C GLN A 243 12.84 21.81 -3.50
N GLY A 244 12.99 21.07 -2.40
CA GLY A 244 13.56 19.74 -2.39
C GLY A 244 12.78 18.75 -3.25
N TRP A 245 11.44 18.77 -3.17
CA TRP A 245 10.56 17.91 -4.00
C TRP A 245 10.67 18.20 -5.50
N LYS A 246 10.95 19.43 -5.90
CA LYS A 246 11.00 19.87 -7.29
C LYS A 246 12.41 19.88 -7.88
N ARG A 247 13.44 19.57 -7.09
CA ARG A 247 14.83 19.61 -7.51
C ARG A 247 15.25 18.31 -8.22
N ALA A 248 15.50 18.39 -9.51
CA ALA A 248 16.04 17.26 -10.28
C ALA A 248 17.51 16.99 -9.91
N GLY A 249 17.90 15.72 -9.94
CA GLY A 249 19.30 15.28 -9.90
C GLY A 249 19.95 15.35 -11.28
N GLU A 250 20.83 14.38 -11.57
CA GLU A 250 21.47 14.25 -12.88
C GLU A 250 20.48 13.81 -13.97
N THR A 251 19.43 13.10 -13.60
CA THR A 251 18.36 12.62 -14.49
C THR A 251 17.06 13.39 -14.24
N PRO A 252 16.23 13.59 -15.28
CA PRO A 252 14.97 14.32 -15.14
C PRO A 252 14.00 13.62 -14.18
N LEU A 253 13.29 14.40 -13.34
CA LEU A 253 12.24 13.87 -12.47
C LEU A 253 11.16 13.10 -13.22
N ALA A 254 10.78 13.58 -14.40
CA ALA A 254 9.79 12.94 -15.26
C ALA A 254 10.40 11.82 -16.15
N GLY A 255 11.70 11.54 -16.05
CA GLY A 255 12.39 10.59 -16.95
C GLY A 255 12.48 11.06 -18.39
N THR A 256 12.80 10.13 -19.28
CA THR A 256 12.83 10.32 -20.75
C THR A 256 12.09 9.16 -21.42
N SER A 257 11.95 9.17 -22.74
CA SER A 257 11.39 8.03 -23.50
C SER A 257 12.16 6.72 -23.33
N THR A 258 13.33 6.76 -22.69
CA THR A 258 14.21 5.59 -22.50
C THR A 258 14.59 5.33 -21.05
N THR A 259 14.30 6.24 -20.13
CA THR A 259 14.67 6.15 -18.72
C THR A 259 13.46 6.33 -17.80
N MET A 260 13.42 5.57 -16.72
CA MET A 260 12.43 5.71 -15.65
C MET A 260 12.47 7.13 -15.06
N PRO A 261 11.34 7.69 -14.61
CA PRO A 261 11.34 8.87 -13.74
C PRO A 261 12.28 8.68 -12.55
N SER A 262 12.98 9.75 -12.16
CA SER A 262 14.00 9.71 -11.10
C SER A 262 13.50 10.35 -9.81
N PRO A 263 13.99 9.90 -8.65
CA PRO A 263 13.77 10.61 -7.39
C PRO A 263 14.32 12.04 -7.42
N PRO A 264 13.78 12.94 -6.56
CA PRO A 264 14.35 14.25 -6.32
C PRO A 264 15.82 14.16 -5.86
N MET A 265 16.62 15.19 -6.16
CA MET A 265 18.03 15.25 -5.75
C MET A 265 18.19 15.06 -4.24
N GLY A 266 19.07 14.13 -3.85
CA GLY A 266 19.33 13.80 -2.46
C GLY A 266 18.34 12.82 -1.82
N VAL A 267 17.35 12.34 -2.56
CA VAL A 267 16.48 11.25 -2.13
C VAL A 267 17.13 9.93 -2.52
N GLU A 268 17.61 9.19 -1.51
CA GLU A 268 18.34 7.94 -1.70
C GLU A 268 17.70 6.83 -0.85
N GLN A 269 17.44 5.69 -1.49
CA GLN A 269 17.00 4.50 -0.79
C GLN A 269 18.16 3.83 -0.07
N ARG A 270 17.91 3.41 1.16
CA ARG A 270 18.89 2.71 2.01
C ARG A 270 18.33 1.34 2.40
N ARG A 271 19.10 0.28 2.14
CA ARG A 271 18.76 -1.07 2.57
C ARG A 271 18.95 -1.21 4.08
N LEU A 272 17.97 -1.80 4.76
CA LEU A 272 17.97 -2.01 6.21
C LEU A 272 18.28 -3.46 6.61
N THR A 273 17.86 -4.44 5.81
CA THR A 273 18.07 -5.86 6.12
C THR A 273 19.06 -6.51 5.16
N PHE A 274 19.87 -7.45 5.66
CA PHE A 274 20.91 -8.17 4.92
C PHE A 274 20.81 -9.66 5.22
N THR A 275 19.78 -10.31 4.68
CA THR A 275 19.36 -11.65 5.09
C THR A 275 19.92 -12.78 4.23
N HIS A 276 20.72 -12.50 3.21
CA HIS A 276 21.20 -13.47 2.22
C HIS A 276 21.98 -14.67 2.80
N GLN A 277 22.53 -14.55 4.01
CA GLN A 277 23.21 -15.65 4.71
C GLN A 277 22.28 -16.51 5.59
N ARG A 278 21.02 -16.12 5.75
CA ARG A 278 20.08 -16.90 6.55
C ARG A 278 19.66 -18.17 5.80
N ARG A 279 19.24 -19.17 6.56
CA ARG A 279 18.66 -20.41 6.00
C ARG A 279 17.43 -20.13 5.12
N TYR A 280 16.62 -19.15 5.51
CA TYR A 280 15.45 -18.67 4.78
C TYR A 280 15.61 -17.15 4.56
N PRO A 281 16.30 -16.76 3.47
CA PRO A 281 16.60 -15.35 3.22
C PRO A 281 15.38 -14.57 2.76
N GLY A 282 15.37 -13.27 3.06
CA GLY A 282 14.41 -12.32 2.58
C GLY A 282 13.11 -12.22 3.39
N LEU A 283 12.41 -11.13 3.18
CA LEU A 283 11.05 -10.92 3.64
C LEU A 283 10.10 -11.83 2.85
N VAL A 284 9.04 -12.33 3.48
CA VAL A 284 8.10 -13.21 2.78
C VAL A 284 7.13 -12.44 1.90
N ASN A 285 6.72 -13.05 0.78
CA ASN A 285 5.66 -12.53 -0.09
C ASN A 285 4.32 -13.26 0.13
N VAL A 286 4.32 -14.31 0.93
CA VAL A 286 3.12 -15.08 1.31
C VAL A 286 3.17 -15.35 2.82
N PRO A 287 2.19 -14.82 3.58
CA PRO A 287 1.10 -13.95 3.12
C PRO A 287 1.62 -12.60 2.59
N ARG A 288 0.89 -12.03 1.62
CA ARG A 288 1.18 -10.68 1.15
C ARG A 288 0.99 -9.69 2.30
N HIS A 289 1.99 -8.87 2.55
CA HIS A 289 1.93 -7.88 3.61
C HIS A 289 2.64 -6.60 3.19
N TRP A 290 2.27 -5.49 3.79
CA TRP A 290 2.97 -4.21 3.70
C TRP A 290 3.81 -4.01 4.94
N VAL A 291 5.02 -3.49 4.78
CA VAL A 291 5.82 -3.08 5.93
C VAL A 291 5.11 -1.93 6.66
N ARG A 292 5.14 -1.92 7.98
CA ARG A 292 4.38 -0.96 8.80
C ARG A 292 5.20 -0.48 9.98
N SER A 293 5.35 0.83 10.13
CA SER A 293 5.93 1.36 11.36
C SER A 293 4.91 1.46 12.49
N ASN A 294 5.43 1.47 13.71
CA ASN A 294 4.64 1.91 14.85
C ASN A 294 4.25 3.40 14.68
N PRO A 295 3.25 3.90 15.44
CA PRO A 295 2.80 5.30 15.34
C PRO A 295 3.89 6.34 15.57
N GLN A 296 4.93 5.99 16.33
CA GLN A 296 6.08 6.86 16.61
C GLN A 296 7.08 6.92 15.44
N GLY A 297 7.00 5.98 14.50
CA GLY A 297 7.95 5.88 13.38
C GLY A 297 9.34 5.41 13.80
N SER A 298 9.47 4.78 14.96
CA SER A 298 10.75 4.28 15.48
C SER A 298 11.06 2.84 15.06
N ASP A 299 10.02 2.00 14.95
CA ASP A 299 10.15 0.59 14.63
C ASP A 299 9.31 0.22 13.42
N ILE A 300 9.87 -0.59 12.54
CA ILE A 300 9.20 -1.12 11.34
C ILE A 300 8.96 -2.61 11.55
N ALA A 301 7.71 -3.02 11.39
CA ALA A 301 7.30 -4.42 11.41
C ALA A 301 7.24 -5.01 10.01
N PHE A 302 7.63 -6.28 9.87
CA PHE A 302 7.58 -7.05 8.63
C PHE A 302 7.53 -8.56 8.94
N LEU A 303 7.22 -9.36 7.93
CA LEU A 303 7.18 -10.82 8.04
C LEU A 303 8.41 -11.45 7.39
N MET A 304 9.06 -12.36 8.14
CA MET A 304 10.20 -13.12 7.69
C MET A 304 10.18 -14.49 8.36
N ARG A 305 10.75 -15.52 7.71
CA ARG A 305 10.87 -16.86 8.30
C ARG A 305 11.94 -16.89 9.39
N ASP A 306 11.66 -17.64 10.43
CA ASP A 306 12.66 -18.01 11.45
C ASP A 306 13.55 -19.19 10.99
N GLU A 307 14.44 -19.68 11.85
CA GLU A 307 15.34 -20.79 11.54
C GLU A 307 14.63 -22.15 11.38
N ALA A 308 13.38 -22.26 11.85
CA ALA A 308 12.51 -23.42 11.64
C ALA A 308 11.71 -23.31 10.32
N GLY A 309 11.75 -22.17 9.64
CA GLY A 309 11.02 -21.89 8.41
C GLY A 309 9.60 -21.36 8.64
N VAL A 310 9.24 -21.04 9.88
CA VAL A 310 7.93 -20.50 10.25
C VAL A 310 7.90 -18.99 10.02
N VAL A 311 6.82 -18.49 9.41
CA VAL A 311 6.62 -17.04 9.19
C VAL A 311 6.27 -16.36 10.51
N GLN A 312 7.16 -15.48 10.93
CA GLN A 312 7.07 -14.73 12.17
C GLN A 312 6.99 -13.22 11.91
N LEU A 313 6.54 -12.47 12.90
CA LEU A 313 6.61 -11.02 12.93
C LEU A 313 7.98 -10.59 13.46
N TRP A 314 8.64 -9.70 12.74
CA TRP A 314 9.93 -9.12 13.08
C TRP A 314 9.81 -7.61 13.18
N LEU A 315 10.63 -7.03 14.03
CA LEU A 315 10.75 -5.57 14.20
C LEU A 315 12.18 -5.15 13.91
N MET A 316 12.31 -3.96 13.34
CA MET A 316 13.59 -3.31 13.11
C MET A 316 13.48 -1.82 13.39
N ALA A 317 14.49 -1.23 14.04
CA ALA A 317 14.56 0.21 14.20
C ALA A 317 14.63 0.90 12.83
N ALA A 318 13.90 2.00 12.66
CA ALA A 318 13.88 2.74 11.40
C ALA A 318 15.26 3.33 11.04
N GLU A 319 16.13 3.53 12.02
CA GLU A 319 17.52 3.97 11.83
C GLU A 319 18.44 2.85 11.35
N GLY A 320 18.02 1.58 11.43
CA GLY A 320 18.82 0.40 11.10
C GLY A 320 19.23 -0.40 12.34
N GLY A 321 20.09 -1.39 12.14
CA GLY A 321 20.56 -2.33 13.17
C GLY A 321 20.18 -3.77 12.85
N GLU A 322 20.10 -4.62 13.86
CA GLU A 322 19.70 -6.01 13.68
C GLU A 322 18.18 -6.19 13.84
N PRO A 323 17.51 -6.91 12.92
CA PRO A 323 16.12 -7.22 13.08
C PRO A 323 15.87 -8.14 14.28
N ARG A 324 14.85 -7.82 15.08
CA ARG A 324 14.45 -8.60 16.26
C ARG A 324 13.19 -9.41 15.94
N GLN A 325 13.27 -10.72 16.13
CA GLN A 325 12.09 -11.57 16.07
C GLN A 325 11.16 -11.23 17.24
N LEU A 326 9.90 -10.88 16.94
CA LEU A 326 8.92 -10.55 17.97
C LEU A 326 8.07 -11.75 18.36
N THR A 327 7.66 -12.57 17.41
CA THR A 327 6.80 -13.75 17.66
C THR A 327 7.60 -15.05 17.52
N HIS A 328 7.16 -16.08 18.25
CA HIS A 328 7.76 -17.43 18.25
C HIS A 328 6.65 -18.48 18.13
N ASN A 329 5.82 -18.35 17.09
CA ASN A 329 4.67 -19.23 16.85
C ASN A 329 5.12 -20.59 16.34
N ALA A 330 4.32 -21.62 16.60
CA ALA A 330 4.51 -22.94 16.02
C ALA A 330 4.03 -23.03 14.55
N THR A 331 3.18 -22.10 14.13
CA THR A 331 2.59 -22.03 12.79
C THR A 331 2.77 -20.65 12.18
N ASP A 332 2.70 -20.58 10.85
CA ASP A 332 2.86 -19.32 10.10
C ASP A 332 1.81 -18.27 10.51
N ILE A 333 2.23 -17.01 10.59
CA ILE A 333 1.30 -15.87 10.50
C ILE A 333 0.63 -15.91 9.13
N GLN A 334 -0.69 -15.76 9.09
CA GLN A 334 -1.51 -16.11 7.93
C GLN A 334 -2.08 -14.89 7.18
N SER A 335 -1.73 -13.66 7.59
CA SER A 335 -2.29 -12.44 7.00
C SER A 335 -1.33 -11.27 6.98
N ALA A 336 -1.72 -10.21 6.26
CA ALA A 336 -1.23 -8.86 6.53
C ALA A 336 -1.54 -8.48 7.99
N PHE A 337 -0.84 -7.48 8.50
CA PHE A 337 -0.95 -7.02 9.88
C PHE A 337 -1.06 -5.51 9.95
N THR A 338 -1.57 -4.98 11.07
CA THR A 338 -1.56 -3.55 11.37
C THR A 338 -1.19 -3.30 12.83
N TRP A 339 -0.63 -2.13 13.10
CA TRP A 339 -0.39 -1.66 14.45
C TRP A 339 -1.67 -1.09 15.08
N HIS A 340 -1.86 -1.36 16.36
CA HIS A 340 -2.81 -0.63 17.17
C HIS A 340 -2.39 0.85 17.25
N PRO A 341 -3.34 1.82 17.25
CA PRO A 341 -3.00 3.24 17.24
C PRO A 341 -2.14 3.72 18.41
N SER A 342 -2.15 3.02 19.55
CA SER A 342 -1.25 3.31 20.68
C SER A 342 0.18 2.82 20.48
N GLY A 343 0.42 1.94 19.50
CA GLY A 343 1.68 1.24 19.33
C GLY A 343 1.90 0.04 20.26
N ALA A 344 0.97 -0.27 21.16
CA ALA A 344 1.14 -1.32 22.16
C ALA A 344 0.92 -2.74 21.60
N ALA A 345 0.22 -2.88 20.49
CA ALA A 345 -0.11 -4.19 19.93
C ALA A 345 -0.10 -4.20 18.40
N ILE A 346 0.01 -5.39 17.83
CA ILE A 346 -0.07 -5.66 16.40
C ILE A 346 -1.13 -6.75 16.17
N GLY A 347 -2.08 -6.50 15.25
CA GLY A 347 -3.17 -7.42 14.92
C GLY A 347 -2.91 -8.18 13.62
N PHE A 348 -3.15 -9.49 13.60
CA PHE A 348 -3.02 -10.37 12.44
C PHE A 348 -3.86 -11.64 12.58
N VAL A 349 -3.83 -12.50 11.57
CA VAL A 349 -4.44 -13.84 11.62
C VAL A 349 -3.38 -14.87 11.98
N LEU A 350 -3.66 -15.68 13.01
CA LEU A 350 -2.87 -16.83 13.42
C LEU A 350 -3.83 -17.99 13.73
N GLU A 351 -3.52 -19.19 13.24
CA GLU A 351 -4.35 -20.39 13.43
C GLU A 351 -5.84 -20.16 13.07
N SER A 352 -6.09 -19.42 11.98
CA SER A 352 -7.42 -19.04 11.50
C SER A 352 -8.25 -18.21 12.51
N ARG A 353 -7.59 -17.51 13.42
CA ARG A 353 -8.18 -16.62 14.45
C ARG A 353 -7.56 -15.23 14.37
N ILE A 354 -8.31 -14.24 14.81
CA ILE A 354 -7.75 -12.89 14.99
C ILE A 354 -6.93 -12.87 16.27
N ALA A 355 -5.66 -12.50 16.15
CA ALA A 355 -4.69 -12.43 17.23
C ALA A 355 -4.19 -11.00 17.43
N LEU A 356 -3.93 -10.65 18.67
CA LEU A 356 -3.18 -9.45 19.08
C LEU A 356 -1.84 -9.89 19.68
N CYS A 357 -0.77 -9.30 19.20
CA CYS A 357 0.57 -9.50 19.73
C CYS A 357 1.01 -8.24 20.46
N ASP A 358 1.39 -8.35 21.71
CA ASP A 358 2.04 -7.26 22.46
C ASP A 358 3.36 -6.89 21.77
N SER A 359 3.55 -5.62 21.46
CA SER A 359 4.67 -5.14 20.64
C SER A 359 6.03 -5.17 21.33
N VAL A 360 6.05 -5.30 22.65
CA VAL A 360 7.27 -5.37 23.48
C VAL A 360 7.65 -6.81 23.79
N THR A 361 6.69 -7.57 24.32
CA THR A 361 6.92 -8.92 24.85
C THR A 361 6.71 -10.02 23.81
N GLY A 362 5.98 -9.76 22.71
CA GLY A 362 5.58 -10.77 21.74
C GLY A 362 4.46 -11.71 22.25
N THR A 363 3.87 -11.43 23.40
CA THR A 363 2.77 -12.22 23.95
C THR A 363 1.54 -12.11 23.06
N ILE A 364 0.93 -13.25 22.74
CA ILE A 364 -0.23 -13.33 21.85
C ILE A 364 -1.51 -13.62 22.64
N VAL A 365 -2.55 -12.87 22.32
CA VAL A 365 -3.92 -13.08 22.80
C VAL A 365 -4.84 -13.24 21.60
N PHE A 366 -5.67 -14.25 21.60
CA PHE A 366 -6.68 -14.45 20.57
C PHE A 366 -7.97 -13.71 20.92
N LEU A 367 -8.45 -12.90 19.98
CA LEU A 367 -9.73 -12.16 20.11
C LEU A 367 -10.94 -13.00 19.67
N THR A 368 -10.72 -13.99 18.82
CA THR A 368 -11.79 -14.86 18.30
C THR A 368 -11.46 -16.31 18.51
N ASP A 369 -12.51 -17.14 18.62
CA ASP A 369 -12.37 -18.58 18.52
C ASP A 369 -12.16 -19.01 17.07
N SER A 370 -11.64 -20.23 16.88
CA SER A 370 -11.54 -20.85 15.56
C SER A 370 -12.95 -21.20 15.06
N ASP A 371 -13.30 -20.68 13.89
CA ASP A 371 -14.55 -20.99 13.22
C ASP A 371 -14.27 -21.39 11.77
N PRO A 372 -14.34 -22.68 11.41
CA PRO A 372 -14.07 -23.15 10.05
C PRO A 372 -14.99 -22.55 8.98
N ALA A 373 -16.19 -22.09 9.35
CA ALA A 373 -17.14 -21.49 8.42
C ALA A 373 -16.83 -20.02 8.12
N HIS A 374 -16.13 -19.34 9.03
CA HIS A 374 -15.85 -17.90 8.94
C HIS A 374 -14.38 -17.58 9.14
N GLN A 375 -13.49 -18.34 8.47
CA GLN A 375 -12.06 -18.12 8.57
C GLN A 375 -11.66 -16.73 8.05
N PRO A 376 -10.89 -15.94 8.84
CA PRO A 376 -10.41 -14.64 8.42
C PRO A 376 -9.55 -14.71 7.15
N SER A 377 -9.78 -13.76 6.22
CA SER A 377 -8.98 -13.61 5.00
C SER A 377 -7.58 -13.09 5.32
N ALA A 378 -6.60 -13.46 4.50
CA ALA A 378 -5.22 -13.01 4.61
C ALA A 378 -5.01 -11.52 4.26
N ASP A 379 -5.97 -10.88 3.59
CA ASP A 379 -5.74 -9.59 2.94
C ASP A 379 -5.68 -8.40 3.89
N ALA A 380 -6.48 -8.39 4.94
CA ALA A 380 -6.56 -7.25 5.85
C ALA A 380 -7.04 -7.62 7.25
N VAL A 381 -6.36 -7.07 8.26
CA VAL A 381 -6.77 -7.00 9.67
C VAL A 381 -6.49 -5.59 10.13
N VAL A 382 -7.52 -4.76 10.38
CA VAL A 382 -7.38 -3.30 10.49
C VAL A 382 -8.03 -2.75 11.76
N PHE A 383 -7.24 -2.02 12.56
CA PHE A 383 -7.77 -1.32 13.75
C PHE A 383 -8.55 -0.07 13.39
N SER A 384 -9.56 0.23 14.19
CA SER A 384 -10.20 1.55 14.20
C SER A 384 -9.25 2.62 14.75
N PRO A 385 -9.37 3.91 14.32
CA PRO A 385 -8.52 5.00 14.80
C PRO A 385 -8.50 5.18 16.32
N ASN A 386 -9.61 4.89 17.01
CA ASN A 386 -9.68 4.94 18.47
C ASN A 386 -9.13 3.67 19.18
N GLY A 387 -8.65 2.67 18.42
CA GLY A 387 -8.09 1.42 18.91
C GLY A 387 -9.10 0.42 19.49
N LYS A 388 -10.35 0.80 19.69
CA LYS A 388 -11.32 -0.04 20.39
C LYS A 388 -11.85 -1.23 19.58
N ARG A 389 -11.66 -1.21 18.26
CA ARG A 389 -12.17 -2.23 17.34
C ARG A 389 -11.12 -2.66 16.35
N ILE A 390 -11.26 -3.90 15.89
CA ILE A 390 -10.48 -4.46 14.80
C ILE A 390 -11.43 -5.12 13.81
N ALA A 391 -11.20 -4.89 12.50
CA ALA A 391 -12.04 -5.42 11.43
C ALA A 391 -11.24 -6.28 10.48
N TRP A 392 -11.91 -7.25 9.86
CA TRP A 392 -11.36 -8.17 8.87
C TRP A 392 -12.42 -8.64 7.91
N MET A 393 -12.04 -9.46 6.95
CA MET A 393 -12.94 -10.12 6.03
C MET A 393 -12.99 -11.62 6.31
N ALA A 394 -14.20 -12.20 6.25
CA ALA A 394 -14.40 -13.64 6.31
C ALA A 394 -15.61 -14.05 5.45
N PRO A 395 -15.69 -15.31 4.98
CA PRO A 395 -16.83 -15.80 4.21
C PRO A 395 -18.09 -15.85 5.07
N ALA A 396 -19.23 -15.49 4.48
CA ALA A 396 -20.57 -15.75 5.00
C ALA A 396 -21.56 -15.83 3.84
N ALA A 397 -22.45 -16.82 3.84
CA ALA A 397 -23.45 -17.04 2.80
C ALA A 397 -22.89 -17.04 1.36
N GLY A 398 -21.70 -17.60 1.14
CA GLY A 398 -21.06 -17.68 -0.17
C GLY A 398 -20.33 -16.41 -0.63
N PHE A 399 -20.32 -15.36 0.18
CA PHE A 399 -19.65 -14.09 -0.13
C PHE A 399 -18.63 -13.74 0.94
N ARG A 400 -17.66 -12.90 0.59
CA ARG A 400 -16.76 -12.27 1.56
C ARG A 400 -17.51 -11.11 2.19
N GLN A 401 -17.60 -11.15 3.51
CA GLN A 401 -18.29 -10.14 4.33
C GLN A 401 -17.31 -9.48 5.28
N LEU A 402 -17.68 -8.32 5.81
CA LEU A 402 -16.92 -7.60 6.82
C LEU A 402 -17.33 -8.03 8.21
N TRP A 403 -16.35 -8.24 9.07
CA TRP A 403 -16.50 -8.64 10.45
C TRP A 403 -15.69 -7.73 11.35
N MET A 404 -16.07 -7.64 12.62
CA MET A 404 -15.31 -6.92 13.63
C MET A 404 -15.39 -7.57 15.01
N ALA A 405 -14.45 -7.18 15.86
CA ALA A 405 -14.46 -7.46 17.31
C ALA A 405 -13.97 -6.25 18.08
N ASP A 406 -14.34 -6.16 19.36
CA ASP A 406 -13.74 -5.23 20.31
C ASP A 406 -12.33 -5.74 20.68
N THR A 407 -11.38 -4.84 20.80
CA THR A 407 -9.97 -5.20 21.10
C THR A 407 -9.74 -5.47 22.59
N GLY A 408 -10.53 -4.85 23.46
CA GLY A 408 -10.30 -4.88 24.90
C GLY A 408 -9.12 -4.03 25.38
N LEU A 409 -8.55 -3.21 24.48
CA LEU A 409 -7.41 -2.32 24.74
C LEU A 409 -7.84 -0.86 24.99
#